data_afee1575faf23cda365ec2ad491c923b
#
_entry.id   afee1575faf23cda365ec2ad491c923b
#
_cell.length_a   1.000
_cell.length_b   1.000
_cell.length_c   1.000
_cell.angle_alpha   90.00
_cell.angle_beta   90.00
_cell.angle_gamma   90.00
#
_symmetry.space_group_name_H-M   'P 1'
#
loop_
_entity.id
_entity.type
_entity.pdbx_description
1 polymer ?
#
loop_
_entity_poly.entity_id
_entity_poly.type
_entity_poly.pdbx_seq_one_letter_code
_entity_poly.pdbx_strand_id
1 'polypeptide(L)'
;MGGITEEIRLGETGTVVRLTPEHQVIIGLIEEGARVMDLGCGEGDLLVALKVLKKVRAEGIELSEACIQACVAKGVLSVHHGDLDEGLADYPDKSVDYVISTNTIQVLHRPMVLIREMARVGKRCIVSFPNFAHWPVRLQLLLKGRMPKTEKLPYE
;
A
#
# COMPACT_ATOMS: atom_id res chain seq x y z
N MET A 1 1.23 -17.20 11.25
CA MET A 1 2.30 -16.38 11.84
C MET A 1 2.18 -15.03 11.15
N GLY A 2 1.67 -14.01 11.86
CA GLY A 2 1.76 -12.63 11.39
C GLY A 2 3.24 -12.30 11.25
N GLY A 3 3.66 -11.79 10.09
CA GLY A 3 5.02 -11.32 9.92
C GLY A 3 5.33 -10.32 11.03
N ILE A 4 6.52 -10.39 11.61
CA ILE A 4 6.95 -9.46 12.65
C ILE A 4 7.01 -8.08 12.00
N THR A 5 6.14 -7.18 12.44
CA THR A 5 6.22 -5.76 12.06
C THR A 5 7.37 -5.16 12.84
N GLU A 6 8.33 -4.61 12.15
CA GLU A 6 9.50 -3.98 12.75
C GLU A 6 9.27 -2.47 12.87
N GLU A 7 9.40 -1.93 14.08
CA GLU A 7 9.40 -0.48 14.29
C GLU A 7 10.80 0.06 14.09
N ILE A 8 10.95 0.93 13.11
CA ILE A 8 12.25 1.54 12.76
C ILE A 8 12.12 3.06 12.86
N ARG A 9 13.16 3.70 13.37
CA ARG A 9 13.26 5.15 13.35
C ARG A 9 14.04 5.58 12.12
N LEU A 10 13.42 6.41 11.29
CA LEU A 10 13.99 6.88 10.03
C LEU A 10 14.12 8.41 9.99
N GLY A 11 15.12 8.85 9.22
CA GLY A 11 15.39 10.27 8.99
C GLY A 11 16.01 10.98 10.20
N GLU A 12 16.37 12.24 10.01
CA GLU A 12 16.97 13.10 11.06
C GLU A 12 15.96 13.41 12.18
N THR A 13 14.68 13.43 11.88
CA THR A 13 13.59 13.66 12.84
C THR A 13 13.26 12.42 13.68
N GLY A 14 13.87 11.25 13.39
CA GLY A 14 13.60 10.00 14.09
C GLY A 14 12.15 9.51 13.94
N THR A 15 11.52 9.77 12.80
CA THR A 15 10.13 9.33 12.53
C THR A 15 10.02 7.83 12.68
N VAL A 16 9.09 7.38 13.52
CA VAL A 16 8.82 5.96 13.73
C VAL A 16 7.92 5.44 12.61
N VAL A 17 8.35 4.38 11.94
CA VAL A 17 7.58 3.66 10.91
C VAL A 17 7.48 2.19 11.26
N ARG A 18 6.38 1.56 10.86
CA ARG A 18 6.11 0.13 11.06
C ARG A 18 6.25 -0.59 9.73
N LEU A 19 7.38 -1.26 9.55
CA LEU A 19 7.65 -1.99 8.32
C LEU A 19 7.29 -3.46 8.47
N THR A 20 6.48 -3.94 7.54
CA THR A 20 6.19 -5.37 7.37
C THR A 20 7.27 -6.02 6.50
N PRO A 21 7.43 -7.36 6.53
CA PRO A 21 8.32 -8.05 5.58
C PRO A 21 7.98 -7.75 4.11
N GLU A 22 6.73 -7.53 3.81
CA GLU A 22 6.24 -7.10 2.50
C GLU A 22 6.81 -5.74 2.10
N HIS A 23 6.78 -4.75 3.01
CA HIS A 23 7.38 -3.44 2.79
C HIS A 23 8.88 -3.54 2.49
N GLN A 24 9.61 -4.42 3.18
CA GLN A 24 11.04 -4.64 2.94
C GLN A 24 11.32 -5.18 1.54
N VAL A 25 10.49 -6.12 1.05
CA VAL A 25 10.59 -6.61 -0.32
C VAL A 25 10.32 -5.50 -1.33
N ILE A 26 9.26 -4.71 -1.13
CA ILE A 26 8.90 -3.59 -2.01
C ILE A 26 10.03 -2.55 -2.05
N ILE A 27 10.57 -2.16 -0.90
CA ILE A 27 11.70 -1.23 -0.81
C ILE A 27 12.92 -1.77 -1.61
N GLY A 28 13.15 -3.08 -1.57
CA GLY A 28 14.22 -3.72 -2.36
C GLY A 28 14.02 -3.62 -3.87
N LEU A 29 12.78 -3.60 -4.34
CA LEU A 29 12.43 -3.54 -5.77
C LEU A 29 12.45 -2.13 -6.35
N ILE A 30 12.32 -1.09 -5.52
CA ILE A 30 12.25 0.30 -5.97
C ILE A 30 13.64 0.88 -6.21
N GLU A 31 13.83 1.50 -7.37
CA GLU A 31 15.05 2.21 -7.73
C GLU A 31 15.17 3.55 -6.97
N GLU A 32 16.39 3.96 -6.65
CA GLU A 32 16.65 5.24 -5.98
C GLU A 32 16.20 6.41 -6.86
N GLY A 33 15.55 7.41 -6.24
CA GLY A 33 15.09 8.61 -6.93
C GLY A 33 13.85 8.44 -7.82
N ALA A 34 13.26 7.24 -7.88
CA ALA A 34 12.08 6.95 -8.70
C ALA A 34 10.86 7.80 -8.28
N ARG A 35 9.90 7.96 -9.19
CA ARG A 35 8.56 8.48 -8.87
C ARG A 35 7.66 7.31 -8.52
N VAL A 36 7.08 7.36 -7.34
CA VAL A 36 6.27 6.26 -6.77
C VAL A 36 4.91 6.78 -6.36
N MET A 37 3.86 6.04 -6.70
CA MET A 37 2.49 6.27 -6.25
C MET A 37 2.04 5.03 -5.47
N ASP A 38 1.57 5.23 -4.23
CA ASP A 38 1.05 4.18 -3.35
C ASP A 38 -0.47 4.32 -3.19
N LEU A 39 -1.21 3.31 -3.62
CA LEU A 39 -2.66 3.28 -3.65
C LEU A 39 -3.22 2.54 -2.44
N GLY A 40 -3.89 3.29 -1.56
CA GLY A 40 -4.29 2.83 -0.23
C GLY A 40 -3.08 2.84 0.71
N CYS A 41 -2.40 3.99 0.79
CA CYS A 41 -1.12 4.11 1.50
C CYS A 41 -1.24 4.01 3.02
N GLY A 42 -2.45 3.93 3.57
CA GLY A 42 -2.70 3.84 5.00
C GLY A 42 -2.04 4.97 5.79
N GLU A 43 -1.37 4.65 6.87
CA GLU A 43 -0.63 5.64 7.70
C GLU A 43 0.70 6.12 7.10
N GLY A 44 1.03 5.72 5.87
CA GLY A 44 2.18 6.21 5.11
C GLY A 44 3.54 5.62 5.50
N ASP A 45 3.59 4.53 6.26
CA ASP A 45 4.85 3.93 6.71
C ASP A 45 5.78 3.54 5.54
N LEU A 46 5.21 2.92 4.49
CA LEU A 46 5.96 2.59 3.28
C LEU A 46 6.46 3.84 2.56
N LEU A 47 5.62 4.87 2.44
CA LEU A 47 5.99 6.14 1.78
C LEU A 47 7.15 6.83 2.49
N VAL A 48 7.10 6.90 3.84
CA VAL A 48 8.22 7.45 4.64
C VAL A 48 9.51 6.66 4.39
N ALA A 49 9.43 5.33 4.47
CA ALA A 49 10.59 4.48 4.26
C ALA A 49 11.19 4.65 2.86
N LEU A 50 10.37 4.69 1.82
CA LEU A 50 10.80 4.90 0.44
C LEU A 50 11.45 6.28 0.27
N LYS A 51 10.87 7.34 0.85
CA LYS A 51 11.46 8.69 0.80
C LYS A 51 12.83 8.74 1.47
N VAL A 52 12.96 8.15 2.65
CA VAL A 52 14.23 8.21 3.41
C VAL A 52 15.29 7.27 2.84
N LEU A 53 14.93 6.02 2.56
CA LEU A 53 15.89 4.99 2.18
C LEU A 53 16.24 5.00 0.69
N LYS A 54 15.33 5.46 -0.16
CA LYS A 54 15.47 5.43 -1.62
C LYS A 54 15.40 6.81 -2.27
N LYS A 55 15.19 7.88 -1.50
CA LYS A 55 15.08 9.27 -1.98
C LYS A 55 14.06 9.45 -3.10
N VAL A 56 13.00 8.63 -3.08
CA VAL A 56 11.96 8.66 -4.11
C VAL A 56 11.08 9.92 -4.00
N ARG A 57 10.45 10.30 -5.10
CA ARG A 57 9.33 11.23 -5.11
C ARG A 57 8.06 10.41 -4.93
N ALA A 58 7.56 10.37 -3.69
CA ALA A 58 6.43 9.51 -3.31
C ALA A 58 5.15 10.32 -3.17
N GLU A 59 4.07 9.82 -3.76
CA GLU A 59 2.70 10.28 -3.58
C GLU A 59 1.85 9.13 -3.06
N GLY A 60 0.83 9.43 -2.25
CA GLY A 60 -0.14 8.45 -1.77
C GLY A 60 -1.57 8.85 -2.11
N ILE A 61 -2.43 7.86 -2.31
CA ILE A 61 -3.89 8.03 -2.36
C ILE A 61 -4.48 7.21 -1.22
N GLU A 62 -5.34 7.82 -0.43
CA GLU A 62 -5.95 7.18 0.74
C GLU A 62 -7.39 7.71 0.92
N LEU A 63 -8.30 6.82 1.30
CA LEU A 63 -9.71 7.15 1.55
C LEU A 63 -9.95 7.65 2.98
N SER A 64 -9.19 7.13 3.95
CA SER A 64 -9.36 7.44 5.37
C SER A 64 -8.68 8.75 5.74
N GLU A 65 -9.47 9.75 6.13
CA GLU A 65 -8.94 11.02 6.64
C GLU A 65 -8.01 10.84 7.85
N ALA A 66 -8.29 9.88 8.73
CA ALA A 66 -7.43 9.59 9.88
C ALA A 66 -6.05 9.08 9.44
N CYS A 67 -6.00 8.23 8.41
CA CYS A 67 -4.75 7.76 7.83
C CYS A 67 -3.98 8.89 7.13
N ILE A 68 -4.68 9.77 6.42
CA ILE A 68 -4.07 10.96 5.79
C ILE A 68 -3.44 11.87 6.86
N GLN A 69 -4.14 12.12 7.97
CA GLN A 69 -3.60 12.88 9.09
C GLN A 69 -2.34 12.22 9.69
N ALA A 70 -2.33 10.89 9.81
CA ALA A 70 -1.17 10.15 10.26
C ALA A 70 0.02 10.28 9.28
N CYS A 71 -0.23 10.23 7.96
CA CYS A 71 0.78 10.51 6.94
C CYS A 71 1.40 11.89 7.10
N VAL A 72 0.57 12.91 7.25
CA VAL A 72 1.01 14.30 7.43
C VAL A 72 1.85 14.44 8.71
N ALA A 73 1.42 13.84 9.81
CA ALA A 73 2.17 13.82 11.07
C ALA A 73 3.55 13.15 10.94
N LYS A 74 3.70 12.18 10.03
CA LYS A 74 4.96 11.53 9.69
C LYS A 74 5.79 12.30 8.64
N GLY A 75 5.33 13.47 8.17
CA GLY A 75 6.03 14.29 7.17
C GLY A 75 5.81 13.87 5.72
N VAL A 76 4.78 13.07 5.44
CA VAL A 76 4.35 12.75 4.08
C VAL A 76 3.26 13.73 3.67
N LEU A 77 3.64 14.80 2.97
CA LEU A 77 2.71 15.87 2.57
C LEU A 77 2.03 15.63 1.22
N SER A 78 2.54 14.70 0.41
CA SER A 78 2.00 14.35 -0.90
C SER A 78 1.05 13.16 -0.78
N VAL A 79 0.01 13.28 0.04
CA VAL A 79 -1.07 12.30 0.16
C VAL A 79 -2.38 12.99 -0.20
N HIS A 80 -3.14 12.37 -1.11
CA HIS A 80 -4.40 12.88 -1.61
C HIS A 80 -5.54 12.01 -1.11
N HIS A 81 -6.64 12.66 -0.74
CA HIS A 81 -7.88 11.95 -0.45
C HIS A 81 -8.48 11.46 -1.78
N GLY A 82 -8.80 10.17 -1.88
CA GLY A 82 -9.40 9.61 -3.08
C GLY A 82 -9.96 8.21 -2.88
N ASP A 83 -11.06 7.94 -3.59
CA ASP A 83 -11.65 6.61 -3.69
C ASP A 83 -11.07 5.87 -4.90
N LEU A 84 -10.39 4.77 -4.64
CA LEU A 84 -9.74 3.97 -5.68
C LEU A 84 -10.74 3.22 -6.58
N ASP A 85 -12.00 3.07 -6.17
CA ASP A 85 -13.07 2.56 -7.02
C ASP A 85 -13.49 3.55 -8.13
N GLU A 86 -13.16 4.85 -7.99
CA GLU A 86 -13.35 5.87 -9.03
C GLU A 86 -12.24 5.85 -10.08
N GLY A 87 -11.09 5.23 -9.77
CA GLY A 87 -9.94 5.14 -10.66
C GLY A 87 -8.93 6.28 -10.50
N LEU A 88 -8.07 6.46 -11.51
CA LEU A 88 -6.97 7.41 -11.52
C LEU A 88 -7.04 8.36 -12.73
N ALA A 89 -8.24 8.79 -13.11
CA ALA A 89 -8.48 9.53 -14.37
C ALA A 89 -7.64 10.82 -14.48
N ASP A 90 -7.34 11.47 -13.36
CA ASP A 90 -6.58 12.73 -13.31
C ASP A 90 -5.06 12.53 -13.54
N TYR A 91 -4.59 11.29 -13.51
CA TYR A 91 -3.17 10.99 -13.68
C TYR A 91 -2.85 10.62 -15.14
N PRO A 92 -1.82 11.26 -15.75
CA PRO A 92 -1.42 10.95 -17.13
C PRO A 92 -0.83 9.54 -17.27
N ASP A 93 -0.89 9.00 -18.48
CA ASP A 93 -0.26 7.72 -18.82
C ASP A 93 1.24 7.76 -18.54
N LYS A 94 1.75 6.67 -17.93
CA LYS A 94 3.19 6.50 -17.61
C LYS A 94 3.81 7.68 -16.83
N SER A 95 2.98 8.39 -16.07
CA SER A 95 3.41 9.57 -15.28
C SER A 95 4.32 9.21 -14.11
N VAL A 96 4.27 7.98 -13.59
CA VAL A 96 5.12 7.51 -12.49
C VAL A 96 5.90 6.26 -12.87
N ASP A 97 7.04 6.03 -12.19
CA ASP A 97 7.89 4.89 -12.48
C ASP A 97 7.33 3.61 -11.85
N TYR A 98 6.73 3.73 -10.66
CA TYR A 98 6.08 2.62 -9.95
C TYR A 98 4.72 3.04 -9.40
N VAL A 99 3.72 2.18 -9.60
CA VAL A 99 2.45 2.22 -8.86
C VAL A 99 2.41 1.00 -7.95
N ILE A 100 2.17 1.24 -6.67
CA ILE A 100 2.12 0.22 -5.63
C ILE A 100 0.69 0.13 -5.11
N SER A 101 0.24 -1.06 -4.78
CA SER A 101 -1.00 -1.30 -4.04
C SER A 101 -0.81 -2.50 -3.11
N THR A 102 -0.73 -2.23 -1.81
CA THR A 102 -0.48 -3.24 -0.78
C THR A 102 -1.74 -3.54 0.01
N ASN A 103 -2.23 -4.79 -0.07
CA ASN A 103 -3.41 -5.24 0.68
C ASN A 103 -4.66 -4.35 0.48
N THR A 104 -4.83 -3.73 -0.69
CA THR A 104 -5.93 -2.81 -1.00
C THR A 104 -6.91 -3.41 -2.00
N ILE A 105 -6.41 -4.11 -3.02
CA ILE A 105 -7.23 -4.59 -4.14
C ILE A 105 -8.39 -5.48 -3.70
N GLN A 106 -8.19 -6.31 -2.68
CA GLN A 106 -9.22 -7.25 -2.18
C GLN A 106 -10.40 -6.57 -1.47
N VAL A 107 -10.28 -5.29 -1.13
CA VAL A 107 -11.35 -4.54 -0.44
C VAL A 107 -12.12 -3.61 -1.39
N LEU A 108 -11.73 -3.53 -2.65
CA LEU A 108 -12.39 -2.70 -3.65
C LEU A 108 -13.61 -3.41 -4.26
N HIS A 109 -14.59 -2.62 -4.64
CA HIS A 109 -15.77 -3.10 -5.38
C HIS A 109 -15.45 -3.30 -6.87
N ARG A 110 -14.48 -2.54 -7.42
CA ARG A 110 -14.13 -2.53 -8.83
C ARG A 110 -12.61 -2.76 -9.06
N PRO A 111 -12.03 -3.87 -8.56
CA PRO A 111 -10.58 -4.10 -8.57
C PRO A 111 -9.97 -4.09 -9.98
N MET A 112 -10.73 -4.53 -10.99
CA MET A 112 -10.25 -4.54 -12.39
C MET A 112 -10.11 -3.15 -12.99
N VAL A 113 -10.88 -2.16 -12.49
CA VAL A 113 -10.70 -0.75 -12.88
C VAL A 113 -9.35 -0.27 -12.36
N LEU A 114 -9.08 -0.48 -11.06
CA LEU A 114 -7.82 -0.07 -10.47
C LEU A 114 -6.62 -0.72 -11.16
N ILE A 115 -6.64 -2.03 -11.42
CA ILE A 115 -5.54 -2.74 -12.09
C ILE A 115 -5.23 -2.15 -13.48
N ARG A 116 -6.26 -1.81 -14.26
CA ARG A 116 -6.08 -1.17 -15.57
C ARG A 116 -5.48 0.23 -15.44
N GLU A 117 -5.97 1.02 -14.50
CA GLU A 117 -5.46 2.35 -14.22
C GLU A 117 -4.00 2.31 -13.71
N MET A 118 -3.66 1.39 -12.83
CA MET A 118 -2.29 1.16 -12.40
C MET A 118 -1.37 0.89 -13.62
N ALA A 119 -1.79 -0.01 -14.51
CA ALA A 119 -1.03 -0.34 -15.72
C ALA A 119 -0.95 0.84 -16.71
N ARG A 120 -1.94 1.73 -16.72
CA ARG A 120 -1.94 2.96 -17.53
C ARG A 120 -0.97 4.00 -16.96
N VAL A 121 -1.10 4.31 -15.68
CA VAL A 121 -0.38 5.41 -15.01
C VAL A 121 1.07 5.05 -14.71
N GLY A 122 1.34 3.81 -14.28
CA GLY A 122 2.67 3.33 -13.92
C GLY A 122 3.44 2.72 -15.08
N LYS A 123 4.76 2.88 -15.07
CA LYS A 123 5.64 2.11 -15.94
C LYS A 123 5.76 0.67 -15.44
N ARG A 124 5.78 0.49 -14.11
CA ARG A 124 5.81 -0.77 -13.40
C ARG A 124 4.76 -0.76 -12.30
N CYS A 125 4.15 -1.93 -12.04
CA CYS A 125 3.13 -2.09 -11.01
C CYS A 125 3.58 -3.15 -10.01
N ILE A 126 3.39 -2.85 -8.72
CA ILE A 126 3.62 -3.78 -7.62
C ILE A 126 2.29 -3.95 -6.91
N VAL A 127 1.80 -5.18 -6.86
CA VAL A 127 0.54 -5.52 -6.20
C VAL A 127 0.81 -6.61 -5.20
N SER A 128 0.28 -6.45 -4.01
CA SER A 128 0.26 -7.50 -3.02
C SER A 128 -1.13 -7.76 -2.48
N PHE A 129 -1.33 -8.97 -2.05
CA PHE A 129 -2.58 -9.41 -1.43
C PHE A 129 -2.32 -10.51 -0.39
N PRO A 130 -3.23 -10.69 0.59
CA PRO A 130 -3.07 -11.70 1.61
C PRO A 130 -2.96 -13.13 1.03
N ASN A 131 -2.12 -13.96 1.63
CA ASN A 131 -2.03 -15.36 1.25
C ASN A 131 -3.26 -16.14 1.74
N PHE A 132 -4.28 -16.23 0.90
CA PHE A 132 -5.50 -16.99 1.17
C PHE A 132 -5.28 -18.50 1.26
N ALA A 133 -4.16 -19.03 0.72
CA ALA A 133 -3.81 -20.44 0.80
C ALA A 133 -3.12 -20.82 2.11
N HIS A 134 -2.86 -19.87 3.00
CA HIS A 134 -2.28 -20.14 4.32
C HIS A 134 -3.13 -21.14 5.11
N TRP A 135 -2.52 -22.16 5.70
CA TRP A 135 -3.22 -23.31 6.26
C TRP A 135 -4.30 -22.99 7.33
N PRO A 136 -4.14 -21.99 8.23
CA PRO A 136 -5.20 -21.62 9.16
C PRO A 136 -6.45 -21.08 8.46
N VAL A 137 -6.25 -20.30 7.36
CA VAL A 137 -7.36 -19.78 6.53
C VAL A 137 -8.10 -20.95 5.88
N ARG A 138 -7.36 -21.91 5.30
CA ARG A 138 -7.93 -23.11 4.70
C ARG A 138 -8.69 -23.97 5.72
N LEU A 139 -8.12 -24.17 6.92
CA LEU A 139 -8.73 -24.94 7.97
C LEU A 139 -10.02 -24.26 8.46
N GLN A 140 -10.00 -22.94 8.65
CA GLN A 140 -11.19 -22.19 9.05
C GLN A 140 -12.28 -22.25 7.97
N LEU A 141 -11.90 -22.11 6.70
CA LEU A 141 -12.83 -22.24 5.59
C LEU A 141 -13.46 -23.63 5.53
N LEU A 142 -12.64 -24.68 5.74
CA LEU A 142 -13.11 -26.06 5.78
C LEU A 142 -14.08 -26.33 6.93
N LEU A 143 -13.78 -25.82 8.14
CA LEU A 143 -14.58 -26.11 9.33
C LEU A 143 -15.80 -25.21 9.49
N LYS A 144 -15.73 -23.95 9.04
CA LYS A 144 -16.77 -22.93 9.25
C LYS A 144 -17.49 -22.52 7.98
N GLY A 145 -17.00 -22.89 6.80
CA GLY A 145 -17.54 -22.48 5.50
C GLY A 145 -17.50 -20.97 5.24
N ARG A 146 -16.70 -20.22 6.03
CA ARG A 146 -16.59 -18.76 5.94
C ARG A 146 -15.14 -18.32 6.02
N MET A 147 -14.81 -17.27 5.24
CA MET A 147 -13.49 -16.63 5.32
C MET A 147 -13.26 -16.02 6.70
N PRO A 148 -12.04 -16.09 7.24
CA PRO A 148 -11.70 -15.38 8.47
C PRO A 148 -11.80 -13.87 8.26
N LYS A 149 -12.52 -13.18 9.15
CA LYS A 149 -12.50 -11.72 9.22
C LYS A 149 -11.22 -11.30 9.94
N THR A 150 -10.45 -10.46 9.29
CA THR A 150 -9.23 -9.85 9.84
C THR A 150 -9.19 -8.38 9.43
N GLU A 151 -8.29 -7.59 10.00
CA GLU A 151 -8.07 -6.20 9.56
C GLU A 151 -7.77 -6.09 8.05
N LYS A 152 -7.14 -7.13 7.48
CA LYS A 152 -6.82 -7.21 6.05
C LYS A 152 -7.94 -7.79 5.19
N LEU A 153 -8.99 -8.31 5.80
CA LEU A 153 -10.16 -8.94 5.15
C LEU A 153 -11.42 -8.55 5.93
N PRO A 154 -11.86 -7.28 5.85
CA PRO A 154 -12.98 -6.77 6.66
C PRO A 154 -14.35 -7.17 6.13
N TYR A 155 -14.48 -7.63 4.88
CA TYR A 155 -15.76 -7.91 4.24
C TYR A 155 -16.26 -9.34 4.46
N GLU A 156 -17.59 -9.50 4.37
CA GLU A 156 -18.29 -10.79 4.40
C GLU A 156 -18.29 -11.48 3.05
#